data_5b4d9146a441b36ccdb8177a2bd9c86b
#
_entry.id   5b4d9146a441b36ccdb8177a2bd9c86b
#
_cell.length_a   1.000
_cell.length_b   1.000
_cell.length_c   1.000
_cell.angle_alpha   90.00
_cell.angle_beta   90.00
_cell.angle_gamma   90.00
#
_symmetry.space_group_name_H-M   'P 1'
#
loop_
_entity.id
_entity.type
_entity.pdbx_description
1 polymer ?
#
loop_
_entity_poly.entity_id
_entity_poly.type
_entity_poly.pdbx_seq_one_letter_code
_entity_poly.pdbx_strand_id
1 'polypeptide(L)'
;RGLGDVYKRQDYDAVQVPVLADLNWNGMPKKVMMWANRNGYFYVLDRTSGECLVAKPYVRVNWSSGLDKNCRPIITPQPDGMPTYPGNQGGTNWYPPSFSPRTGLFYFSAWEDYATIYRSEEQEYTPGRAFLGGGFSVLAPAPDAPTIGIGRTNPVNNWTDEVGHASLKAMDPNTGEEVWEFEQYDVSDSGMLTTVTDLLITGGREGYFHVLDAKSGELLYHKNLGGQIVMAPVTYMVDGVQYVSIISGNSLFTFALKG
;
A
#
# COMPACT_ATOMS: atom_id res chain seq x y z
N ARG A 1 12.40 29.54 -4.88
CA ARG A 1 12.69 28.21 -5.51
C ARG A 1 13.21 27.17 -4.52
N GLY A 2 13.47 27.47 -3.24
CA GLY A 2 14.03 26.55 -2.27
C GLY A 2 13.04 25.81 -1.37
N LEU A 3 11.76 26.12 -1.39
CA LEU A 3 10.75 25.50 -0.50
C LEU A 3 10.09 24.22 -1.08
N GLY A 4 10.36 23.87 -2.32
CA GLY A 4 9.85 22.65 -2.92
C GLY A 4 10.64 21.38 -2.57
N ASP A 5 11.85 21.51 -2.04
CA ASP A 5 12.78 20.39 -1.97
C ASP A 5 12.64 19.52 -0.73
N VAL A 6 12.17 20.05 0.38
CA VAL A 6 11.85 19.22 1.58
C VAL A 6 10.71 18.25 1.30
N TYR A 7 9.78 18.68 0.46
CA TYR A 7 8.64 17.86 0.03
C TYR A 7 9.04 16.77 -0.97
N LYS A 8 10.02 17.04 -1.82
CA LYS A 8 10.49 16.09 -2.85
C LYS A 8 11.42 15.00 -2.31
N ARG A 9 11.99 15.17 -1.13
CA ARG A 9 12.87 14.17 -0.51
C ARG A 9 12.12 12.91 -0.06
N GLN A 10 10.82 13.02 0.18
CA GLN A 10 10.01 11.92 0.70
C GLN A 10 9.61 10.91 -0.36
N ASP A 11 9.81 11.23 -1.64
CA ASP A 11 9.49 10.35 -2.78
C ASP A 11 8.04 9.85 -2.77
N TYR A 12 7.09 10.73 -2.44
CA TYR A 12 5.67 10.41 -2.42
C TYR A 12 4.98 10.61 -3.76
N ASP A 13 5.70 10.43 -4.86
CA ASP A 13 5.11 10.44 -6.18
C ASP A 13 4.01 9.39 -6.27
N ALA A 14 2.82 9.84 -6.62
CA ALA A 14 1.60 9.05 -6.59
C ALA A 14 1.55 8.08 -7.77
N VAL A 15 2.05 6.87 -7.58
CA VAL A 15 2.08 5.79 -8.59
C VAL A 15 1.01 4.72 -8.36
N GLN A 16 0.21 4.86 -7.29
CA GLN A 16 -0.82 3.91 -6.92
C GLN A 16 -1.98 3.96 -7.90
N VAL A 17 -2.55 2.80 -8.20
CA VAL A 17 -3.70 2.69 -9.10
C VAL A 17 -4.96 3.20 -8.40
N PRO A 18 -5.61 4.28 -8.89
CA PRO A 18 -6.90 4.70 -8.38
C PRO A 18 -8.00 3.75 -8.85
N VAL A 19 -8.97 3.46 -7.98
CA VAL A 19 -10.14 2.65 -8.31
C VAL A 19 -11.35 3.54 -8.47
N LEU A 20 -12.03 3.42 -9.60
CA LEU A 20 -13.25 4.17 -9.90
C LEU A 20 -14.46 3.30 -9.61
N ALA A 21 -15.42 3.83 -8.88
CA ALA A 21 -16.66 3.14 -8.56
C ALA A 21 -17.84 4.12 -8.49
N ASP A 22 -19.03 3.56 -8.47
CA ASP A 22 -20.26 4.25 -8.12
C ASP A 22 -20.68 3.73 -6.75
N LEU A 23 -20.66 4.60 -5.74
CA LEU A 23 -21.02 4.27 -4.36
C LEU A 23 -22.41 4.80 -4.03
N ASN A 24 -23.07 4.14 -3.08
CA ASN A 24 -24.21 4.73 -2.39
C ASN A 24 -23.67 5.69 -1.33
N TRP A 25 -23.82 7.00 -1.56
CA TRP A 25 -23.36 8.04 -0.67
C TRP A 25 -24.56 8.76 -0.05
N ASN A 26 -24.82 8.47 1.22
CA ASN A 26 -25.99 9.02 1.92
C ASN A 26 -27.32 8.78 1.18
N GLY A 27 -27.52 7.59 0.61
CA GLY A 27 -28.73 7.22 -0.10
C GLY A 27 -28.77 7.61 -1.58
N MET A 28 -27.75 8.30 -2.10
CA MET A 28 -27.65 8.72 -3.50
C MET A 28 -26.44 8.09 -4.19
N PRO A 29 -26.57 7.71 -5.47
CA PRO A 29 -25.40 7.22 -6.22
C PRO A 29 -24.40 8.36 -6.43
N LYS A 30 -23.14 8.11 -6.10
CA LYS A 30 -22.04 9.04 -6.28
C LYS A 30 -20.88 8.38 -7.01
N LYS A 31 -20.38 9.05 -8.03
CA LYS A 31 -19.21 8.60 -8.80
C LYS A 31 -17.94 8.99 -8.06
N VAL A 32 -17.20 8.01 -7.60
CA VAL A 32 -16.01 8.24 -6.79
C VAL A 32 -14.73 7.70 -7.42
N MET A 33 -13.62 8.26 -6.97
CA MET A 33 -12.27 7.73 -7.11
C MET A 33 -11.75 7.43 -5.71
N MET A 34 -11.38 6.18 -5.45
CA MET A 34 -10.77 5.72 -4.21
C MET A 34 -9.28 5.53 -4.41
N TRP A 35 -8.48 5.97 -3.45
CA TRP A 35 -7.05 6.00 -3.61
C TRP A 35 -6.30 5.92 -2.28
N ALA A 36 -5.75 4.75 -1.96
CA ALA A 36 -4.73 4.65 -0.92
C ALA A 36 -3.43 5.20 -1.50
N ASN A 37 -3.03 6.37 -1.02
CA ASN A 37 -1.88 7.09 -1.55
C ASN A 37 -0.61 6.76 -0.75
N ARG A 38 0.51 6.72 -1.43
CA ARG A 38 1.85 6.46 -0.88
C ARG A 38 2.19 7.36 0.33
N ASN A 39 1.60 8.54 0.37
CA ASN A 39 1.80 9.53 1.43
C ASN A 39 1.19 9.14 2.81
N GLY A 40 0.51 8.00 2.88
CA GLY A 40 -0.10 7.48 4.11
C GLY A 40 -1.56 7.84 4.30
N TYR A 41 -2.18 8.54 3.34
CA TYR A 41 -3.61 8.89 3.40
C TYR A 41 -4.43 8.11 2.38
N PHE A 42 -5.60 7.66 2.81
CA PHE A 42 -6.65 7.12 1.95
C PHE A 42 -7.60 8.25 1.56
N TYR A 43 -7.83 8.43 0.27
CA TYR A 43 -8.68 9.46 -0.28
C TYR A 43 -9.87 8.86 -1.01
N VAL A 44 -11.04 9.49 -0.85
CA VAL A 44 -12.22 9.28 -1.69
C VAL A 44 -12.62 10.63 -2.27
N LEU A 45 -12.55 10.75 -3.58
CA LEU A 45 -12.89 11.98 -4.30
C LEU A 45 -14.13 11.76 -5.13
N ASP A 46 -15.00 12.79 -5.23
CA ASP A 46 -15.99 12.84 -6.28
C ASP A 46 -15.29 13.03 -7.62
N ARG A 47 -15.33 12.01 -8.50
CA ARG A 47 -14.61 12.06 -9.79
C ARG A 47 -15.25 13.01 -10.81
N THR A 48 -16.41 13.61 -10.52
CA THR A 48 -17.07 14.57 -11.41
C THR A 48 -16.70 16.01 -11.09
N SER A 49 -16.45 16.32 -9.82
CA SER A 49 -16.12 17.66 -9.33
C SER A 49 -14.68 17.81 -8.85
N GLY A 50 -14.03 16.70 -8.46
CA GLY A 50 -12.76 16.70 -7.77
C GLY A 50 -12.88 17.02 -6.27
N GLU A 51 -14.09 17.11 -5.73
CA GLU A 51 -14.34 17.33 -4.31
C GLU A 51 -13.81 16.16 -3.49
N CYS A 52 -13.08 16.47 -2.41
CA CYS A 52 -12.68 15.48 -1.45
C CYS A 52 -13.85 15.14 -0.52
N LEU A 53 -14.25 13.89 -0.53
CA LEU A 53 -15.35 13.38 0.28
C LEU A 53 -14.84 12.78 1.58
N VAL A 54 -13.73 12.04 1.51
CA VAL A 54 -13.04 11.41 2.64
C VAL A 54 -11.55 11.53 2.43
N ALA A 55 -10.83 11.80 3.51
CA ALA A 55 -9.39 11.64 3.55
C ALA A 55 -8.96 11.33 4.98
N LYS A 56 -8.32 10.17 5.20
CA LYS A 56 -7.86 9.71 6.51
C LYS A 56 -6.51 9.02 6.40
N PRO A 57 -5.66 9.12 7.44
CA PRO A 57 -4.45 8.31 7.49
C PRO A 57 -4.84 6.83 7.64
N TYR A 58 -4.17 5.96 6.92
CA TYR A 58 -4.33 4.51 7.03
C TYR A 58 -3.07 3.82 7.59
N VAL A 59 -1.99 4.58 7.74
CA VAL A 59 -0.74 4.21 8.42
C VAL A 59 -0.26 5.40 9.24
N ARG A 60 0.78 5.21 10.04
CA ARG A 60 1.43 6.29 10.78
C ARG A 60 1.96 7.37 9.83
N VAL A 61 1.61 8.63 10.13
CA VAL A 61 2.07 9.83 9.39
C VAL A 61 2.64 10.84 10.37
N ASN A 62 3.88 11.31 10.14
CA ASN A 62 4.48 12.38 10.96
C ASN A 62 4.99 13.58 10.15
N TRP A 63 5.05 13.48 8.83
CA TRP A 63 5.43 14.58 7.93
C TRP A 63 4.29 15.60 7.70
N SER A 64 3.12 15.28 8.18
CA SER A 64 1.91 16.11 8.12
C SER A 64 1.23 16.13 9.47
N SER A 65 0.73 17.30 9.89
CA SER A 65 -0.08 17.47 11.10
C SER A 65 -1.58 17.20 10.87
N GLY A 66 -1.95 16.78 9.68
CA GLY A 66 -3.32 16.52 9.26
C GLY A 66 -3.61 17.08 7.88
N LEU A 67 -4.89 17.26 7.58
CA LEU A 67 -5.38 17.73 6.28
C LEU A 67 -6.13 19.04 6.42
N ASP A 68 -6.02 19.92 5.43
CA ASP A 68 -6.85 21.10 5.34
C ASP A 68 -8.27 20.76 4.84
N LYS A 69 -9.14 21.77 4.76
CA LYS A 69 -10.53 21.61 4.29
C LYS A 69 -10.68 21.10 2.86
N ASN A 70 -9.60 21.09 2.08
CA ASN A 70 -9.55 20.58 0.72
C ASN A 70 -8.80 19.24 0.66
N CYS A 71 -8.61 18.59 1.82
CA CYS A 71 -7.86 17.35 1.99
C CYS A 71 -6.38 17.43 1.54
N ARG A 72 -5.79 18.60 1.58
CA ARG A 72 -4.37 18.77 1.32
C ARG A 72 -3.58 18.62 2.61
N PRO A 73 -2.51 17.82 2.63
CA PRO A 73 -1.68 17.68 3.82
C PRO A 73 -1.09 19.00 4.31
N ILE A 74 -1.22 19.25 5.60
CA ILE A 74 -0.57 20.38 6.29
C ILE A 74 0.82 19.91 6.68
N ILE A 75 1.83 20.39 5.96
CA ILE A 75 3.20 19.89 6.07
C ILE A 75 3.80 20.21 7.42
N THR A 76 4.36 19.20 8.08
CA THR A 76 5.20 19.30 9.27
C THR A 76 6.59 18.76 8.92
N PRO A 77 7.56 19.62 8.60
CA PRO A 77 8.89 19.17 8.23
C PRO A 77 9.53 18.36 9.36
N GLN A 78 10.06 17.20 9.01
CA GLN A 78 10.84 16.41 9.95
C GLN A 78 12.28 16.93 10.00
N PRO A 79 12.89 17.03 11.20
CA PRO A 79 14.28 17.38 11.34
C PRO A 79 15.19 16.41 10.58
N ASP A 80 16.31 16.93 10.08
CA ASP A 80 17.32 16.13 9.40
C ASP A 80 17.85 15.02 10.32
N GLY A 81 17.97 13.81 9.80
CA GLY A 81 18.39 12.64 10.60
C GLY A 81 17.30 12.00 11.47
N MET A 82 16.07 12.50 11.44
CA MET A 82 14.94 11.91 12.17
C MET A 82 14.08 11.01 11.26
N PRO A 83 13.43 9.95 11.83
CA PRO A 83 12.57 9.08 11.06
C PRO A 83 11.36 9.82 10.50
N THR A 84 11.09 9.63 9.20
CA THR A 84 9.89 10.11 8.52
C THR A 84 8.97 8.94 8.22
N TYR A 85 7.71 9.02 8.65
CA TYR A 85 6.66 8.02 8.45
C TYR A 85 5.53 8.56 7.57
N PRO A 86 5.02 7.75 6.62
CA PRO A 86 5.67 6.56 6.10
C PRO A 86 7.00 6.91 5.44
N GLY A 87 7.86 5.90 5.27
CA GLY A 87 9.15 6.08 4.60
C GLY A 87 9.01 6.34 3.09
N ASN A 88 10.13 6.39 2.36
CA ASN A 88 10.13 6.67 0.92
C ASN A 88 9.40 5.60 0.08
N GLN A 89 9.22 4.39 0.59
CA GLN A 89 8.38 3.37 -0.07
C GLN A 89 6.88 3.67 0.07
N GLY A 90 6.53 4.56 1.02
CA GLY A 90 5.15 4.92 1.32
C GLY A 90 4.45 3.93 2.23
N GLY A 91 3.23 4.25 2.64
CA GLY A 91 2.35 3.33 3.35
C GLY A 91 1.77 2.25 2.43
N THR A 92 1.76 2.48 1.13
CA THR A 92 1.51 1.52 0.04
C THR A 92 2.24 1.99 -1.21
N ASN A 93 2.25 1.19 -2.27
CA ASN A 93 2.94 1.56 -3.49
C ASN A 93 2.13 1.16 -4.74
N TRP A 94 2.76 0.82 -5.85
CA TRP A 94 2.16 0.53 -7.16
C TRP A 94 1.31 -0.75 -7.21
N TYR A 95 1.30 -1.55 -6.15
CA TYR A 95 0.54 -2.81 -6.10
C TYR A 95 -0.95 -2.56 -6.31
N PRO A 96 -1.62 -3.27 -7.25
CA PRO A 96 -3.01 -2.99 -7.55
C PRO A 96 -3.92 -3.26 -6.35
N PRO A 97 -4.70 -2.27 -5.89
CA PRO A 97 -5.77 -2.47 -4.92
C PRO A 97 -6.99 -3.11 -5.59
N SER A 98 -7.98 -3.49 -4.80
CA SER A 98 -9.26 -3.95 -5.29
C SER A 98 -10.41 -3.29 -4.54
N PHE A 99 -11.58 -3.22 -5.19
CA PHE A 99 -12.83 -2.80 -4.56
C PHE A 99 -13.91 -3.82 -4.89
N SER A 100 -14.65 -4.26 -3.88
CA SER A 100 -15.81 -5.12 -4.08
C SER A 100 -17.10 -4.33 -3.88
N PRO A 101 -17.94 -4.18 -4.92
CA PRO A 101 -19.24 -3.53 -4.76
C PRO A 101 -20.22 -4.35 -3.91
N ARG A 102 -19.93 -5.62 -3.67
CA ARG A 102 -20.75 -6.51 -2.81
C ARG A 102 -20.51 -6.28 -1.35
N THR A 103 -19.23 -6.13 -0.95
CA THR A 103 -18.86 -5.83 0.45
C THR A 103 -18.89 -4.33 0.73
N GLY A 104 -18.77 -3.50 -0.30
CA GLY A 104 -18.60 -2.06 -0.19
C GLY A 104 -17.21 -1.63 0.27
N LEU A 105 -16.24 -2.55 0.33
CA LEU A 105 -14.91 -2.31 0.90
C LEU A 105 -13.83 -2.18 -0.18
N PHE A 106 -12.84 -1.34 0.12
CA PHE A 106 -11.63 -1.12 -0.65
C PHE A 106 -10.45 -1.83 0.03
N TYR A 107 -9.68 -2.62 -0.74
CA TYR A 107 -8.62 -3.49 -0.22
C TYR A 107 -7.27 -3.14 -0.85
N PHE A 108 -6.23 -3.11 -0.01
CA PHE A 108 -4.86 -2.88 -0.47
C PHE A 108 -3.83 -3.40 0.54
N SER A 109 -2.58 -3.57 0.07
CA SER A 109 -1.45 -3.88 0.96
C SER A 109 -0.92 -2.60 1.58
N ALA A 110 -0.71 -2.60 2.88
CA ALA A 110 -0.13 -1.51 3.64
C ALA A 110 1.21 -1.91 4.29
N TRP A 111 2.07 -0.92 4.48
CA TRP A 111 3.34 -1.04 5.18
C TRP A 111 3.31 -0.14 6.41
N GLU A 112 3.21 -0.76 7.59
CA GLU A 112 3.08 -0.08 8.86
C GLU A 112 4.45 0.21 9.48
N ASP A 113 4.59 1.42 10.02
CA ASP A 113 5.72 1.87 10.83
C ASP A 113 7.11 1.81 10.17
N TYR A 114 7.18 1.69 8.85
CA TYR A 114 8.44 1.83 8.13
C TYR A 114 8.80 3.29 7.91
N ALA A 115 9.97 3.65 8.41
CA ALA A 115 10.50 5.00 8.27
C ALA A 115 11.62 5.09 7.22
N THR A 116 11.87 6.30 6.78
CA THR A 116 13.11 6.69 6.10
C THR A 116 13.78 7.82 6.87
N ILE A 117 15.08 7.71 7.08
CA ILE A 117 15.90 8.78 7.64
C ILE A 117 16.59 9.50 6.50
N TYR A 118 16.30 10.78 6.34
CA TYR A 118 16.93 11.65 5.36
C TYR A 118 18.05 12.45 6.01
N ARG A 119 19.19 12.59 5.30
CA ARG A 119 20.30 13.45 5.69
C ARG A 119 20.62 14.35 4.52
N SER A 120 20.52 15.65 4.77
CA SER A 120 20.79 16.68 3.77
C SER A 120 22.29 16.88 3.62
N GLU A 121 22.76 16.91 2.39
CA GLU A 121 24.12 17.25 2.04
C GLU A 121 24.11 18.25 0.88
N GLU A 122 24.95 19.26 0.97
CA GLU A 122 25.18 20.16 -0.15
C GLU A 122 25.89 19.38 -1.26
N GLN A 123 25.26 19.31 -2.41
CA GLN A 123 25.80 18.59 -3.58
C GLN A 123 25.99 19.56 -4.74
N GLU A 124 27.12 19.47 -5.41
CA GLU A 124 27.35 20.13 -6.66
C GLU A 124 26.77 19.30 -7.81
N TYR A 125 25.99 19.95 -8.68
CA TYR A 125 25.41 19.27 -9.84
C TYR A 125 26.46 18.80 -10.80
N THR A 126 26.49 17.53 -11.11
CA THR A 126 27.35 16.92 -12.14
C THR A 126 26.47 16.19 -13.16
N PRO A 127 26.55 16.55 -14.46
CA PRO A 127 25.77 15.88 -15.50
C PRO A 127 25.97 14.35 -15.50
N GLY A 128 24.86 13.59 -15.60
CA GLY A 128 24.87 12.12 -15.62
C GLY A 128 25.09 11.45 -14.28
N ARG A 129 25.17 12.19 -13.18
CA ARG A 129 25.19 11.68 -11.82
C ARG A 129 23.87 11.93 -11.09
N ALA A 130 23.54 11.06 -10.15
CA ALA A 130 22.37 11.28 -9.30
C ALA A 130 22.57 12.56 -8.47
N PHE A 131 21.55 13.41 -8.44
CA PHE A 131 21.54 14.67 -7.71
C PHE A 131 20.33 14.66 -6.75
N LEU A 132 20.53 14.08 -5.57
CA LEU A 132 19.48 13.82 -4.58
C LEU A 132 19.49 14.81 -3.40
N GLY A 133 20.50 15.67 -3.31
CA GLY A 133 20.64 16.65 -2.23
C GLY A 133 20.97 16.02 -0.87
N GLY A 134 21.52 14.83 -0.85
CA GLY A 134 21.91 14.11 0.35
C GLY A 134 21.74 12.60 0.27
N GLY A 135 22.00 11.94 1.39
CA GLY A 135 21.79 10.53 1.57
C GLY A 135 20.46 10.21 2.30
N PHE A 136 19.99 9.02 2.13
CA PHE A 136 18.88 8.49 2.92
C PHE A 136 19.09 7.03 3.29
N SER A 137 18.62 6.67 4.48
CA SER A 137 18.54 5.28 4.94
C SER A 137 17.11 4.83 4.83
N VAL A 138 16.85 3.88 3.95
CA VAL A 138 15.52 3.29 3.75
C VAL A 138 15.24 2.33 4.88
N LEU A 139 14.02 2.34 5.38
CA LEU A 139 13.53 1.39 6.38
C LEU A 139 14.38 1.43 7.65
N ALA A 140 14.54 2.64 8.17
CA ALA A 140 15.14 2.82 9.48
C ALA A 140 14.05 2.56 10.53
N PRO A 141 14.32 1.66 11.45
CA PRO A 141 13.52 1.52 12.66
C PRO A 141 13.64 2.77 13.55
N ALA A 142 12.96 2.75 14.68
CA ALA A 142 13.11 3.76 15.72
C ALA A 142 14.60 4.08 16.00
N PRO A 143 14.92 5.30 16.49
CA PRO A 143 16.31 5.78 16.61
C PRO A 143 17.28 4.84 17.32
N ASP A 144 16.74 3.98 18.18
CA ASP A 144 17.52 3.06 19.04
C ASP A 144 17.56 1.62 18.50
N ALA A 145 16.88 1.33 17.41
CA ALA A 145 16.86 -0.01 16.86
C ALA A 145 18.04 -0.26 15.89
N PRO A 146 18.53 -1.49 15.79
CA PRO A 146 19.62 -1.82 14.88
C PRO A 146 19.21 -1.54 13.44
N THR A 147 20.06 -0.87 12.69
CA THR A 147 19.82 -0.58 11.26
C THR A 147 19.85 -1.90 10.49
N ILE A 148 18.70 -2.36 10.08
CA ILE A 148 18.59 -3.54 9.23
C ILE A 148 18.60 -3.03 7.79
N GLY A 149 19.66 -3.34 7.06
CA GLY A 149 19.74 -3.03 5.63
C GLY A 149 18.79 -3.92 4.85
N ILE A 150 17.65 -3.37 4.45
CA ILE A 150 16.67 -4.10 3.66
C ILE A 150 16.85 -3.73 2.19
N GLY A 151 17.47 -4.61 1.45
CA GLY A 151 17.43 -4.54 0.00
C GLY A 151 16.14 -5.18 -0.53
N ARG A 152 15.57 -4.64 -1.61
CA ARG A 152 14.44 -5.23 -2.33
C ARG A 152 14.67 -6.70 -2.75
N THR A 153 15.89 -7.16 -2.68
CA THR A 153 16.34 -8.49 -3.10
C THR A 153 16.55 -9.44 -1.93
N ASN A 154 16.37 -8.99 -0.69
CA ASN A 154 16.54 -9.87 0.45
C ASN A 154 15.25 -10.69 0.68
N PRO A 155 15.25 -12.00 0.43
CA PRO A 155 14.07 -12.84 0.58
C PRO A 155 13.74 -13.17 2.03
N VAL A 156 14.64 -12.87 2.95
CA VAL A 156 14.44 -13.12 4.38
C VAL A 156 14.30 -11.77 5.07
N ASN A 157 13.13 -11.53 5.56
CA ASN A 157 12.87 -10.36 6.37
C ASN A 157 13.24 -10.65 7.82
N ASN A 158 14.21 -9.91 8.35
CA ASN A 158 14.55 -9.94 9.77
C ASN A 158 13.77 -8.88 10.54
N TRP A 159 12.62 -8.47 10.01
CA TRP A 159 11.81 -7.45 10.62
C TRP A 159 11.07 -8.01 11.82
N THR A 160 11.16 -7.30 12.90
CA THR A 160 10.38 -7.53 14.10
C THR A 160 9.24 -6.50 14.12
N ASP A 161 8.22 -6.74 14.91
CA ASP A 161 7.12 -5.80 15.14
C ASP A 161 7.62 -4.41 15.59
N GLU A 162 8.82 -4.35 16.18
CA GLU A 162 9.48 -3.10 16.58
C GLU A 162 9.97 -2.26 15.37
N VAL A 163 10.15 -2.88 14.22
CA VAL A 163 10.66 -2.25 13.00
C VAL A 163 9.52 -1.81 12.08
N GLY A 164 8.42 -2.51 12.15
CA GLY A 164 7.26 -2.33 11.28
C GLY A 164 6.76 -3.68 10.76
N HIS A 165 5.54 -3.70 10.27
CA HIS A 165 4.89 -4.88 9.73
C HIS A 165 4.14 -4.54 8.43
N ALA A 166 3.74 -5.56 7.70
CA ALA A 166 2.87 -5.41 6.56
C ALA A 166 1.49 -5.94 6.89
N SER A 167 0.50 -5.37 6.24
CA SER A 167 -0.88 -5.81 6.39
C SER A 167 -1.67 -5.70 5.09
N LEU A 168 -2.75 -6.44 5.05
CA LEU A 168 -3.83 -6.23 4.09
C LEU A 168 -4.92 -5.48 4.83
N LYS A 169 -5.33 -4.33 4.29
CA LYS A 169 -6.36 -3.50 4.90
C LYS A 169 -7.62 -3.49 4.07
N ALA A 170 -8.76 -3.52 4.76
CA ALA A 170 -10.06 -3.21 4.18
C ALA A 170 -10.59 -1.90 4.75
N MET A 171 -10.83 -0.93 3.88
CA MET A 171 -11.35 0.38 4.25
C MET A 171 -12.79 0.53 3.78
N ASP A 172 -13.64 1.12 4.62
CA ASP A 172 -14.94 1.62 4.19
C ASP A 172 -14.75 2.96 3.46
N PRO A 173 -15.00 3.04 2.16
CA PRO A 173 -14.81 4.29 1.43
C PRO A 173 -15.81 5.40 1.80
N ASN A 174 -16.94 5.08 2.46
CA ASN A 174 -17.89 6.12 2.90
C ASN A 174 -17.41 6.85 4.16
N THR A 175 -16.62 6.19 4.98
CA THR A 175 -16.14 6.75 6.26
C THR A 175 -14.64 6.97 6.30
N GLY A 176 -13.89 6.20 5.49
CA GLY A 176 -12.43 6.14 5.52
C GLY A 176 -11.90 5.38 6.74
N GLU A 177 -12.76 4.65 7.44
CA GLU A 177 -12.34 3.82 8.57
C GLU A 177 -11.85 2.46 8.09
N GLU A 178 -10.89 1.90 8.80
CA GLU A 178 -10.48 0.53 8.67
C GLU A 178 -11.57 -0.39 9.25
N VAL A 179 -11.97 -1.41 8.46
CA VAL A 179 -12.97 -2.39 8.86
C VAL A 179 -12.29 -3.64 9.42
N TRP A 180 -11.24 -4.08 8.76
CA TRP A 180 -10.39 -5.17 9.22
C TRP A 180 -8.99 -5.06 8.66
N GLU A 181 -8.06 -5.69 9.35
CA GLU A 181 -6.67 -5.84 9.00
C GLU A 181 -6.27 -7.31 9.09
N PHE A 182 -5.48 -7.77 8.12
CA PHE A 182 -4.83 -9.08 8.14
C PHE A 182 -3.32 -8.85 8.10
N GLU A 183 -2.68 -9.08 9.23
CA GLU A 183 -1.24 -8.91 9.38
C GLU A 183 -0.45 -9.96 8.60
N GLN A 184 0.61 -9.51 7.94
CA GLN A 184 1.56 -10.36 7.21
C GLN A 184 2.93 -10.24 7.88
N TYR A 185 3.65 -11.36 7.91
CA TYR A 185 4.97 -11.41 8.53
C TYR A 185 6.02 -10.59 7.77
N ASP A 186 5.95 -10.55 6.44
CA ASP A 186 6.82 -9.75 5.58
C ASP A 186 5.99 -8.73 4.79
N VAL A 187 6.62 -7.67 4.32
CA VAL A 187 5.97 -6.70 3.44
C VAL A 187 5.43 -7.38 2.19
N SER A 188 4.27 -6.94 1.75
CA SER A 188 3.67 -7.43 0.53
C SER A 188 3.78 -6.41 -0.59
N ASP A 189 4.30 -6.85 -1.72
CA ASP A 189 4.24 -6.13 -3.01
C ASP A 189 3.15 -6.75 -3.92
N SER A 190 2.31 -7.62 -3.36
CA SER A 190 1.26 -8.29 -4.13
C SER A 190 0.02 -7.42 -4.27
N GLY A 191 -0.61 -7.49 -5.44
CA GLY A 191 -1.92 -6.88 -5.65
C GLY A 191 -3.06 -7.75 -5.14
N MET A 192 -4.26 -7.20 -5.19
CA MET A 192 -5.50 -7.80 -4.68
C MET A 192 -6.43 -8.18 -5.83
N LEU A 193 -7.12 -9.30 -5.67
CA LEU A 193 -8.22 -9.74 -6.54
C LEU A 193 -9.43 -10.06 -5.70
N THR A 194 -10.56 -9.40 -5.94
CA THR A 194 -11.85 -9.74 -5.33
C THR A 194 -12.73 -10.50 -6.33
N THR A 195 -13.58 -11.38 -5.81
CA THR A 195 -14.51 -12.19 -6.62
C THR A 195 -15.97 -11.89 -6.26
N VAL A 196 -16.89 -12.33 -7.12
CA VAL A 196 -18.33 -12.21 -6.85
C VAL A 196 -18.83 -13.12 -5.71
N THR A 197 -18.00 -14.03 -5.25
CA THR A 197 -18.27 -14.92 -4.10
C THR A 197 -17.67 -14.41 -2.80
N ASP A 198 -17.31 -13.13 -2.75
CA ASP A 198 -16.74 -12.45 -1.59
C ASP A 198 -15.38 -13.03 -1.13
N LEU A 199 -14.59 -13.56 -2.08
CA LEU A 199 -13.21 -13.94 -1.81
C LEU A 199 -12.26 -12.78 -2.14
N LEU A 200 -11.26 -12.58 -1.29
CA LEU A 200 -10.10 -11.74 -1.54
C LEU A 200 -8.87 -12.63 -1.72
N ILE A 201 -8.22 -12.51 -2.86
CA ILE A 201 -7.07 -13.34 -3.23
C ILE A 201 -5.85 -12.44 -3.39
N THR A 202 -4.73 -12.86 -2.79
CA THR A 202 -3.47 -12.13 -2.81
C THR A 202 -2.29 -13.06 -2.52
N GLY A 203 -1.10 -12.49 -2.35
CA GLY A 203 0.10 -13.19 -1.92
C GLY A 203 1.01 -12.27 -1.10
N GLY A 204 2.22 -12.72 -0.87
CA GLY A 204 3.24 -11.98 -0.16
C GLY A 204 4.65 -12.45 -0.46
N ARG A 205 5.65 -11.71 0.01
CA ARG A 205 7.07 -12.09 -0.14
C ARG A 205 7.42 -13.37 0.59
N GLU A 206 6.65 -13.75 1.59
CA GLU A 206 6.77 -15.02 2.30
C GLU A 206 6.49 -16.23 1.42
N GLY A 207 5.95 -16.02 0.22
CA GLY A 207 5.63 -17.08 -0.74
C GLY A 207 4.27 -17.72 -0.52
N TYR A 208 3.45 -17.19 0.38
CA TYR A 208 2.10 -17.68 0.60
C TYR A 208 1.11 -17.05 -0.37
N PHE A 209 0.36 -17.90 -1.05
CA PHE A 209 -0.89 -17.57 -1.71
C PHE A 209 -1.99 -17.62 -0.66
N HIS A 210 -2.72 -16.52 -0.52
CA HIS A 210 -3.78 -16.36 0.47
C HIS A 210 -5.14 -16.19 -0.21
N VAL A 211 -6.16 -16.83 0.36
CA VAL A 211 -7.57 -16.60 0.06
C VAL A 211 -8.27 -16.25 1.37
N LEU A 212 -8.84 -15.07 1.44
CA LEU A 212 -9.54 -14.56 2.61
C LEU A 212 -11.02 -14.34 2.29
N ASP A 213 -11.85 -14.37 3.32
CA ASP A 213 -13.19 -13.79 3.27
C ASP A 213 -13.07 -12.27 3.16
N ALA A 214 -13.61 -11.69 2.10
CA ALA A 214 -13.46 -10.27 1.83
C ALA A 214 -14.20 -9.37 2.82
N LYS A 215 -15.20 -9.89 3.55
CA LYS A 215 -15.98 -9.12 4.54
C LYS A 215 -15.28 -9.04 5.89
N SER A 216 -14.67 -10.15 6.31
CA SER A 216 -14.10 -10.30 7.65
C SER A 216 -12.59 -10.30 7.73
N GLY A 217 -11.89 -10.53 6.60
CA GLY A 217 -10.45 -10.76 6.60
C GLY A 217 -10.04 -12.15 7.09
N GLU A 218 -11.01 -13.05 7.37
CA GLU A 218 -10.72 -14.41 7.82
C GLU A 218 -9.93 -15.19 6.75
N LEU A 219 -8.84 -15.83 7.17
CA LEU A 219 -8.03 -16.67 6.30
C LEU A 219 -8.74 -17.99 6.01
N LEU A 220 -9.27 -18.15 4.79
CA LEU A 220 -9.99 -19.36 4.35
C LEU A 220 -9.04 -20.43 3.80
N TYR A 221 -7.99 -20.00 3.10
CA TYR A 221 -7.01 -20.92 2.52
C TYR A 221 -5.66 -20.22 2.35
N HIS A 222 -4.60 -20.97 2.58
CA HIS A 222 -3.25 -20.54 2.22
C HIS A 222 -2.40 -21.71 1.69
N LYS A 223 -1.45 -21.37 0.83
CA LYS A 223 -0.49 -22.33 0.29
C LYS A 223 0.83 -21.66 0.02
N ASN A 224 1.90 -22.19 0.62
CA ASN A 224 3.24 -21.73 0.24
C ASN A 224 3.59 -22.29 -1.15
N LEU A 225 4.00 -21.40 -2.06
CA LEU A 225 4.35 -21.73 -3.45
C LEU A 225 5.87 -21.77 -3.68
N GLY A 226 6.68 -21.55 -2.63
CA GLY A 226 8.12 -21.69 -2.64
C GLY A 226 8.91 -20.50 -3.17
N GLY A 227 8.26 -19.42 -3.57
CA GLY A 227 8.90 -18.20 -4.04
C GLY A 227 8.09 -16.96 -3.69
N GLN A 228 8.71 -15.79 -3.71
CA GLN A 228 8.02 -14.53 -3.44
C GLN A 228 6.87 -14.29 -4.44
N ILE A 229 5.75 -13.78 -3.94
CA ILE A 229 4.61 -13.38 -4.73
C ILE A 229 4.56 -11.86 -4.71
N VAL A 230 4.96 -11.23 -5.82
CA VAL A 230 5.07 -9.77 -5.96
C VAL A 230 4.18 -9.23 -7.10
N MET A 231 3.26 -10.05 -7.58
CA MET A 231 2.33 -9.71 -8.64
C MET A 231 0.90 -9.91 -8.20
N ALA A 232 -0.03 -9.19 -8.85
CA ALA A 232 -1.45 -9.40 -8.61
C ALA A 232 -1.90 -10.74 -9.20
N PRO A 233 -2.80 -11.48 -8.52
CA PRO A 233 -3.49 -12.61 -9.11
C PRO A 233 -4.42 -12.14 -10.23
N VAL A 234 -4.63 -13.01 -11.22
CA VAL A 234 -5.61 -12.80 -12.29
C VAL A 234 -6.60 -13.95 -12.33
N THR A 235 -7.84 -13.67 -12.70
CA THR A 235 -8.87 -14.70 -12.88
C THR A 235 -9.42 -14.68 -14.29
N TYR A 236 -9.77 -15.87 -14.80
CA TYR A 236 -10.34 -16.06 -16.12
C TYR A 236 -11.18 -17.33 -16.19
N MET A 237 -11.98 -17.47 -17.23
CA MET A 237 -12.84 -18.63 -17.47
C MET A 237 -12.33 -19.40 -18.70
N VAL A 238 -12.30 -20.73 -18.59
CA VAL A 238 -12.09 -21.63 -19.72
C VAL A 238 -13.10 -22.77 -19.62
N ASP A 239 -13.89 -22.96 -20.65
CA ASP A 239 -14.91 -24.03 -20.74
C ASP A 239 -15.87 -24.09 -19.52
N GLY A 240 -16.23 -22.92 -18.98
CA GLY A 240 -17.11 -22.80 -17.82
C GLY A 240 -16.41 -23.03 -16.46
N VAL A 241 -15.12 -23.29 -16.43
CA VAL A 241 -14.33 -23.42 -15.21
C VAL A 241 -13.58 -22.12 -14.94
N GLN A 242 -13.70 -21.60 -13.71
CA GLN A 242 -12.93 -20.44 -13.26
C GLN A 242 -11.54 -20.85 -12.80
N TYR A 243 -10.55 -20.13 -13.29
CA TYR A 243 -9.15 -20.26 -12.90
C TYR A 243 -8.66 -18.98 -12.23
N VAL A 244 -7.72 -19.17 -11.31
CA VAL A 244 -6.93 -18.09 -10.72
C VAL A 244 -5.46 -18.40 -10.94
N SER A 245 -4.74 -17.48 -11.58
CA SER A 245 -3.31 -17.61 -11.82
C SER A 245 -2.53 -16.54 -11.07
N ILE A 246 -1.37 -16.94 -10.54
CA ILE A 246 -0.45 -16.09 -9.80
C ILE A 246 0.98 -16.50 -10.06
N ILE A 247 1.90 -15.55 -10.03
CA ILE A 247 3.34 -15.80 -10.20
C ILE A 247 3.98 -15.85 -8.82
N SER A 248 4.73 -16.92 -8.55
CA SER A 248 5.57 -17.08 -7.38
C SER A 248 7.00 -17.35 -7.81
N GLY A 249 7.92 -16.45 -7.46
CA GLY A 249 9.28 -16.48 -8.01
C GLY A 249 9.26 -16.41 -9.55
N ASN A 250 9.78 -17.43 -10.19
CA ASN A 250 9.83 -17.56 -11.67
C ASN A 250 8.78 -18.56 -12.21
N SER A 251 7.80 -18.96 -11.40
CA SER A 251 6.83 -19.99 -11.77
C SER A 251 5.41 -19.42 -11.77
N LEU A 252 4.64 -19.78 -12.81
CA LEU A 252 3.21 -19.51 -12.88
C LEU A 252 2.44 -20.67 -12.27
N PHE A 253 1.62 -20.36 -11.28
CA PHE A 253 0.68 -21.32 -10.67
C PHE A 253 -0.73 -20.97 -11.10
N THR A 254 -1.51 -22.00 -11.39
CA THR A 254 -2.92 -21.85 -11.75
C THR A 254 -3.76 -22.78 -10.88
N PHE A 255 -4.77 -22.23 -10.28
CA PHE A 255 -5.72 -22.91 -9.41
C PHE A 255 -7.10 -22.92 -10.06
N ALA A 256 -7.82 -24.01 -9.83
CA ALA A 256 -9.24 -24.12 -10.16
C ALA A 256 -9.97 -24.75 -8.97
N LEU A 257 -11.21 -24.36 -8.76
CA LEU A 257 -12.10 -25.09 -7.86
C LEU A 257 -12.44 -26.43 -8.51
N LYS A 258 -12.28 -27.50 -7.74
CA LYS A 258 -12.85 -28.78 -8.15
C LYS A 258 -14.37 -28.68 -8.02
N GLY A 259 -15.09 -28.92 -9.11
CA GLY A 259 -16.53 -29.10 -9.10
C GLY A 259 -16.95 -30.37 -8.34
#